data_e2142157fdcaf10ab7eaef80fcf0a084
#
_entry.id   e2142157fdcaf10ab7eaef80fcf0a084
#
_cell.length_a   1.000
_cell.length_b   1.000
_cell.length_c   1.000
_cell.angle_alpha   90.00
_cell.angle_beta   90.00
_cell.angle_gamma   90.00
#
_symmetry.space_group_name_H-M   'P 1'
#
loop_
_entity.id
_entity.type
_entity.pdbx_description
1 polymer ?
#
loop_
_entity_poly.entity_id
_entity_poly.type
_entity_poly.pdbx_seq_one_letter_code
_entity_poly.pdbx_strand_id
1 'polypeptide(L)'
;MQSSDNDPYNRSQAPAATSERDKTVQTLGGVIESSAPREGFLTGSFVWMFVGVLLSAISAVFVMSSPSLLATVTDYWLFLLIGQFGLVMGIMFLIRRISPVVALGLFFAYALLMGLVLGVIVFNFTYDPTAPGNISASGMSGVVSAFLGAAAIFGGAAVYGYATKRDLTSIGGILVMGLLGLIVVMVVQLFFFAESSMMNLAIGVIGVLIFTGLTAWDVQRLKNGAMPNINKDSATVMGALMLYLDFINLFLFMLRIFGGSR
;
A
#
# COMPACT_ATOMS: atom_id res chain seq x y z
N MET A 1 -31.53 35.44 73.91
CA MET A 1 -30.77 34.40 74.54
C MET A 1 -30.58 33.35 73.48
N GLN A 2 -29.49 33.49 72.75
CA GLN A 2 -28.28 32.70 72.77
C GLN A 2 -28.54 31.25 72.30
N SER A 3 -28.26 30.98 71.07
CA SER A 3 -26.91 30.59 70.50
C SER A 3 -26.54 29.15 70.82
N SER A 4 -26.48 28.35 69.83
CA SER A 4 -25.38 27.42 69.68
C SER A 4 -25.24 26.99 68.21
N ASP A 5 -24.60 27.85 67.48
CA ASP A 5 -23.86 27.46 66.27
C ASP A 5 -22.56 26.83 66.70
N ASN A 6 -22.52 25.50 66.79
CA ASN A 6 -21.31 24.75 66.73
C ASN A 6 -21.63 23.28 66.37
N ASP A 7 -21.99 23.08 65.13
CA ASP A 7 -22.02 21.72 64.57
C ASP A 7 -20.65 21.45 63.91
N PRO A 8 -19.79 20.63 64.50
CA PRO A 8 -18.47 20.31 63.95
C PRO A 8 -18.51 19.36 62.75
N TYR A 9 -19.69 18.95 62.30
CA TYR A 9 -19.86 18.02 61.19
C TYR A 9 -20.14 18.69 59.83
N ASN A 10 -20.29 20.00 59.78
CA ASN A 10 -20.41 20.73 58.51
C ASN A 10 -19.02 21.20 58.01
N ARG A 11 -18.03 20.32 58.00
CA ARG A 11 -16.86 20.53 57.18
C ARG A 11 -17.25 20.18 55.72
N SER A 12 -17.52 21.23 54.99
CA SER A 12 -17.50 21.25 53.54
C SER A 12 -16.60 20.15 53.01
N GLN A 13 -17.21 19.10 52.49
CA GLN A 13 -16.55 18.13 51.62
C GLN A 13 -15.96 18.91 50.45
N ALA A 14 -14.67 19.03 50.42
CA ALA A 14 -13.91 19.78 49.45
C ALA A 14 -14.18 19.23 48.02
N PRO A 15 -14.62 20.06 47.07
CA PRO A 15 -14.87 19.63 45.68
C PRO A 15 -13.59 19.31 44.91
N ALA A 16 -12.42 19.56 45.47
CA ALA A 16 -11.14 19.47 44.77
C ALA A 16 -10.67 18.05 44.45
N ALA A 17 -10.91 17.09 45.31
CA ALA A 17 -10.41 15.73 45.13
C ALA A 17 -11.19 14.91 44.09
N THR A 18 -12.49 15.23 43.93
CA THR A 18 -13.34 14.58 42.91
C THR A 18 -12.98 15.08 41.50
N SER A 19 -12.65 16.36 41.37
CA SER A 19 -12.29 16.99 40.11
C SER A 19 -10.96 16.46 39.52
N GLU A 20 -9.96 16.17 40.36
CA GLU A 20 -8.68 15.61 39.89
C GLU A 20 -8.81 14.13 39.49
N ARG A 21 -9.58 13.35 40.24
CA ARG A 21 -9.86 11.97 39.88
C ARG A 21 -10.64 11.85 38.60
N ASP A 22 -11.65 12.68 38.39
CA ASP A 22 -12.42 12.70 37.14
C ASP A 22 -11.57 13.14 35.95
N LYS A 23 -10.68 14.13 36.12
CA LYS A 23 -9.70 14.51 35.07
C LYS A 23 -8.74 13.37 34.76
N THR A 24 -8.25 12.66 35.79
CA THR A 24 -7.36 11.51 35.60
C THR A 24 -8.06 10.35 34.89
N VAL A 25 -9.29 10.06 35.27
CA VAL A 25 -10.11 9.01 34.62
C VAL A 25 -10.45 9.40 33.18
N GLN A 26 -10.79 10.66 32.90
CA GLN A 26 -11.02 11.15 31.53
C GLN A 26 -9.72 11.12 30.69
N THR A 27 -8.56 11.49 31.28
CA THR A 27 -7.28 11.42 30.61
C THR A 27 -6.87 9.97 30.34
N LEU A 28 -7.04 9.08 31.31
CA LEU A 28 -6.77 7.64 31.14
C LEU A 28 -7.78 7.00 30.17
N GLY A 29 -9.05 7.36 30.23
CA GLY A 29 -10.07 6.95 29.27
C GLY A 29 -9.72 7.38 27.85
N GLY A 30 -9.32 8.63 27.65
CA GLY A 30 -8.86 9.14 26.35
C GLY A 30 -7.58 8.46 25.85
N VAL A 31 -6.65 8.11 26.71
CA VAL A 31 -5.44 7.35 26.37
C VAL A 31 -5.78 5.90 26.00
N ILE A 32 -6.70 5.27 26.71
CA ILE A 32 -7.16 3.90 26.43
C ILE A 32 -7.96 3.88 25.11
N GLU A 33 -8.80 4.89 24.88
CA GLU A 33 -9.58 5.00 23.63
C GLU A 33 -8.70 5.27 22.42
N SER A 34 -7.58 5.99 22.57
CA SER A 34 -6.61 6.22 21.50
C SER A 34 -5.75 4.98 21.20
N SER A 35 -5.65 4.03 22.10
CA SER A 35 -4.89 2.79 21.94
C SER A 35 -5.74 1.57 21.56
N ALA A 36 -7.07 1.68 21.53
CA ALA A 36 -7.93 0.63 21.02
C ALA A 36 -7.66 0.39 19.52
N PRO A 37 -7.49 -0.88 19.08
CA PRO A 37 -7.43 -1.20 17.67
C PRO A 37 -8.66 -0.61 16.96
N ARG A 38 -8.45 0.24 15.98
CA ARG A 38 -9.56 0.85 15.23
C ARG A 38 -10.18 -0.22 14.34
N GLU A 39 -11.16 -0.94 14.87
CA GLU A 39 -11.89 -1.99 14.16
C GLU A 39 -12.39 -1.46 12.80
N GLY A 40 -12.22 -2.26 11.75
CA GLY A 40 -12.60 -1.91 10.38
C GLY A 40 -11.56 -1.13 9.56
N PHE A 41 -10.50 -0.60 10.18
CA PHE A 41 -9.46 0.14 9.47
C PHE A 41 -8.70 -0.75 8.46
N LEU A 42 -8.19 -1.88 8.91
CA LEU A 42 -7.47 -2.83 8.06
C LEU A 42 -8.37 -3.41 6.96
N THR A 43 -9.59 -3.82 7.33
CA THR A 43 -10.58 -4.33 6.36
C THR A 43 -10.90 -3.29 5.29
N GLY A 44 -11.14 -2.04 5.68
CA GLY A 44 -11.38 -0.94 4.74
C GLY A 44 -10.19 -0.72 3.79
N SER A 45 -8.96 -0.81 4.30
CA SER A 45 -7.76 -0.69 3.47
C SER A 45 -7.67 -1.81 2.42
N PHE A 46 -7.97 -3.06 2.77
CA PHE A 46 -8.02 -4.16 1.81
C PHE A 46 -9.12 -3.98 0.76
N VAL A 47 -10.32 -3.53 1.16
CA VAL A 47 -11.43 -3.29 0.23
C VAL A 47 -11.05 -2.24 -0.80
N TRP A 48 -10.54 -1.09 -0.38
CA TRP A 48 -10.13 -0.03 -1.30
C TRP A 48 -8.92 -0.43 -2.15
N MET A 49 -7.95 -1.16 -1.59
CA MET A 49 -6.86 -1.77 -2.36
C MET A 49 -7.39 -2.65 -3.49
N PHE A 50 -8.34 -3.55 -3.18
CA PHE A 50 -8.92 -4.44 -4.17
C PHE A 50 -9.66 -3.67 -5.28
N VAL A 51 -10.42 -2.64 -4.93
CA VAL A 51 -11.06 -1.74 -5.90
C VAL A 51 -10.00 -1.07 -6.78
N GLY A 52 -8.90 -0.58 -6.20
CA GLY A 52 -7.76 -0.02 -6.96
C GLY A 52 -7.15 -1.00 -7.94
N VAL A 53 -6.92 -2.25 -7.53
CA VAL A 53 -6.39 -3.32 -8.41
C VAL A 53 -7.36 -3.60 -9.56
N LEU A 54 -8.68 -3.67 -9.29
CA LEU A 54 -9.68 -3.84 -10.34
C LEU A 54 -9.70 -2.66 -11.33
N LEU A 55 -9.63 -1.43 -10.84
CA LEU A 55 -9.56 -0.23 -11.70
C LEU A 55 -8.32 -0.27 -12.58
N SER A 56 -7.17 -0.68 -12.05
CA SER A 56 -5.94 -0.84 -12.83
C SER A 56 -6.08 -1.93 -13.89
N ALA A 57 -6.70 -3.06 -13.55
CA ALA A 57 -6.93 -4.15 -14.50
C ALA A 57 -7.86 -3.70 -15.65
N ILE A 58 -8.96 -3.00 -15.34
CA ILE A 58 -9.87 -2.45 -16.35
C ILE A 58 -9.14 -1.45 -17.25
N SER A 59 -8.36 -0.53 -16.66
CA SER A 59 -7.56 0.45 -17.40
C SER A 59 -6.53 -0.22 -18.31
N ALA A 60 -5.86 -1.28 -17.82
CA ALA A 60 -4.89 -2.05 -18.62
C ALA A 60 -5.54 -2.73 -19.83
N VAL A 61 -6.68 -3.39 -19.64
CA VAL A 61 -7.45 -4.01 -20.74
C VAL A 61 -7.92 -2.96 -21.74
N PHE A 62 -8.35 -1.81 -21.26
CA PHE A 62 -8.79 -0.71 -22.13
C PHE A 62 -7.66 -0.19 -23.03
N VAL A 63 -6.45 -0.01 -22.48
CA VAL A 63 -5.27 0.37 -23.30
C VAL A 63 -4.93 -0.69 -24.32
N MET A 64 -4.91 -1.96 -23.92
CA MET A 64 -4.57 -3.08 -24.81
C MET A 64 -5.58 -3.25 -25.95
N SER A 65 -6.83 -2.84 -25.75
CA SER A 65 -7.89 -2.93 -26.78
C SER A 65 -7.86 -1.80 -27.83
N SER A 66 -7.04 -0.74 -27.60
CA SER A 66 -6.96 0.44 -28.47
C SER A 66 -5.53 0.68 -28.94
N PRO A 67 -5.17 0.36 -30.21
CA PRO A 67 -3.82 0.57 -30.73
C PRO A 67 -3.35 2.02 -30.64
N SER A 68 -4.24 2.99 -30.85
CA SER A 68 -3.91 4.42 -30.77
C SER A 68 -3.58 4.85 -29.33
N LEU A 69 -4.35 4.35 -28.36
CA LEU A 69 -4.10 4.63 -26.95
C LEU A 69 -2.82 3.94 -26.46
N LEU A 70 -2.59 2.69 -26.90
CA LEU A 70 -1.36 1.96 -26.59
C LEU A 70 -0.12 2.72 -27.10
N ALA A 71 -0.14 3.21 -28.34
CA ALA A 71 0.92 4.04 -28.90
C ALA A 71 1.13 5.31 -28.08
N THR A 72 0.04 6.04 -27.78
CA THR A 72 0.12 7.28 -26.99
C THR A 72 0.73 7.03 -25.61
N VAL A 73 0.28 5.99 -24.89
CA VAL A 73 0.82 5.66 -23.56
C VAL A 73 2.30 5.25 -23.66
N THR A 74 2.68 4.56 -24.73
CA THR A 74 4.09 4.18 -24.99
C THR A 74 4.95 5.41 -25.28
N ASP A 75 4.48 6.37 -26.07
CA ASP A 75 5.22 7.59 -26.39
C ASP A 75 5.41 8.49 -25.16
N TYR A 76 4.43 8.53 -24.27
CA TYR A 76 4.45 9.37 -23.05
C TYR A 76 4.81 8.59 -21.76
N TRP A 77 5.34 7.37 -21.86
CA TRP A 77 5.57 6.50 -20.70
C TRP A 77 6.40 7.15 -19.60
N LEU A 78 7.44 7.92 -19.95
CA LEU A 78 8.30 8.59 -18.99
C LEU A 78 7.55 9.67 -18.20
N PHE A 79 6.71 10.46 -18.87
CA PHE A 79 5.86 11.46 -18.21
C PHE A 79 4.84 10.81 -17.28
N LEU A 80 4.29 9.65 -17.66
CA LEU A 80 3.39 8.87 -16.82
C LEU A 80 4.10 8.35 -15.57
N LEU A 81 5.32 7.82 -15.70
CA LEU A 81 6.11 7.37 -14.55
C LEU A 81 6.43 8.53 -13.58
N ILE A 82 6.88 9.67 -14.09
CA ILE A 82 7.14 10.86 -13.28
C ILE A 82 5.86 11.35 -12.61
N GLY A 83 4.75 11.41 -13.35
CA GLY A 83 3.45 11.80 -12.85
C GLY A 83 2.94 10.87 -11.75
N GLN A 84 3.08 9.56 -11.92
CA GLN A 84 2.73 8.56 -10.90
C GLN A 84 3.55 8.71 -9.63
N PHE A 85 4.86 8.88 -9.77
CA PHE A 85 5.74 9.11 -8.62
C PHE A 85 5.36 10.40 -7.88
N GLY A 86 5.13 11.49 -8.63
CA GLY A 86 4.66 12.75 -8.07
C GLY A 86 3.30 12.62 -7.36
N LEU A 87 2.38 11.84 -7.93
CA LEU A 87 1.06 11.61 -7.35
C LEU A 87 1.13 10.81 -6.05
N VAL A 88 1.91 9.72 -6.00
CA VAL A 88 2.13 8.96 -4.75
C VAL A 88 2.78 9.84 -3.69
N MET A 89 3.84 10.56 -4.02
CA MET A 89 4.48 11.49 -3.09
C MET A 89 3.49 12.55 -2.63
N GLY A 90 2.72 13.13 -3.55
CA GLY A 90 1.67 14.09 -3.24
C GLY A 90 0.67 13.55 -2.23
N ILE A 91 0.12 12.35 -2.46
CA ILE A 91 -0.80 11.71 -1.51
C ILE A 91 -0.12 11.52 -0.15
N MET A 92 1.10 10.96 -0.10
CA MET A 92 1.81 10.69 1.16
C MET A 92 2.06 11.96 1.98
N PHE A 93 2.44 13.07 1.33
CA PHE A 93 2.70 14.33 2.03
C PHE A 93 1.43 15.09 2.40
N LEU A 94 0.41 15.04 1.54
CA LEU A 94 -0.81 15.82 1.71
C LEU A 94 -1.91 15.08 2.51
N ILE A 95 -1.79 13.78 2.75
CA ILE A 95 -2.83 12.94 3.39
C ILE A 95 -3.36 13.52 4.71
N ARG A 96 -2.51 14.25 5.44
CA ARG A 96 -2.88 14.91 6.70
C ARG A 96 -3.66 16.22 6.51
N ARG A 97 -3.66 16.77 5.30
CA ARG A 97 -4.24 18.10 4.97
C ARG A 97 -5.46 18.03 4.07
N ILE A 98 -5.63 16.90 3.36
CA ILE A 98 -6.73 16.70 2.41
C ILE A 98 -7.85 15.88 3.06
N SER A 99 -9.08 16.07 2.54
CA SER A 99 -10.22 15.27 3.00
C SER A 99 -10.08 13.80 2.54
N PRO A 100 -10.69 12.82 3.26
CA PRO A 100 -10.67 11.41 2.88
C PRO A 100 -11.20 11.16 1.47
N VAL A 101 -12.22 11.90 1.05
CA VAL A 101 -12.81 11.79 -0.30
C VAL A 101 -11.81 12.22 -1.38
N VAL A 102 -11.10 13.33 -1.16
CA VAL A 102 -10.04 13.77 -2.08
C VAL A 102 -8.89 12.76 -2.12
N ALA A 103 -8.47 12.24 -0.96
CA ALA A 103 -7.43 11.22 -0.89
C ALA A 103 -7.82 9.95 -1.68
N LEU A 104 -9.07 9.50 -1.53
CA LEU A 104 -9.61 8.35 -2.27
C LEU A 104 -9.67 8.62 -3.79
N GLY A 105 -10.10 9.81 -4.19
CA GLY A 105 -10.11 10.22 -5.59
C GLY A 105 -8.70 10.23 -6.21
N LEU A 106 -7.70 10.74 -5.48
CA LEU A 106 -6.29 10.72 -5.92
C LEU A 106 -5.74 9.28 -5.99
N PHE A 107 -6.10 8.42 -5.04
CA PHE A 107 -5.73 7.00 -5.09
C PHE A 107 -6.33 6.30 -6.31
N PHE A 108 -7.59 6.54 -6.65
CA PHE A 108 -8.20 5.97 -7.86
C PHE A 108 -7.60 6.54 -9.14
N ALA A 109 -7.30 7.84 -9.18
CA ALA A 109 -6.56 8.44 -10.30
C ALA A 109 -5.19 7.76 -10.48
N TYR A 110 -4.48 7.51 -9.38
CA TYR A 110 -3.23 6.76 -9.39
C TYR A 110 -3.42 5.33 -9.92
N ALA A 111 -4.44 4.61 -9.46
CA ALA A 111 -4.72 3.24 -9.90
C ALA A 111 -5.06 3.18 -11.40
N LEU A 112 -5.82 4.14 -11.92
CA LEU A 112 -6.11 4.23 -13.35
C LEU A 112 -4.83 4.51 -14.16
N LEU A 113 -4.01 5.47 -13.75
CA LEU A 113 -2.73 5.77 -14.41
C LEU A 113 -1.78 4.55 -14.37
N MET A 114 -1.73 3.84 -13.24
CA MET A 114 -0.95 2.61 -13.12
C MET A 114 -1.45 1.53 -14.07
N GLY A 115 -2.77 1.42 -14.23
CA GLY A 115 -3.38 0.51 -15.20
C GLY A 115 -2.97 0.81 -16.65
N LEU A 116 -2.85 2.09 -17.05
CA LEU A 116 -2.35 2.46 -18.38
C LEU A 116 -0.92 1.91 -18.60
N VAL A 117 -0.04 2.09 -17.62
CA VAL A 117 1.34 1.59 -17.71
C VAL A 117 1.38 0.06 -17.68
N LEU A 118 0.59 -0.58 -16.82
CA LEU A 118 0.46 -2.04 -16.78
C LEU A 118 -0.04 -2.62 -18.11
N GLY A 119 -0.96 -1.93 -18.79
CA GLY A 119 -1.46 -2.33 -20.11
C GLY A 119 -0.33 -2.41 -21.15
N VAL A 120 0.57 -1.42 -21.18
CA VAL A 120 1.75 -1.45 -22.06
C VAL A 120 2.71 -2.57 -21.68
N ILE A 121 2.98 -2.75 -20.37
CA ILE A 121 3.87 -3.81 -19.88
C ILE A 121 3.32 -5.18 -20.26
N VAL A 122 2.03 -5.44 -19.99
CA VAL A 122 1.37 -6.71 -20.30
C VAL A 122 1.31 -6.94 -21.80
N PHE A 123 1.02 -5.91 -22.60
CA PHE A 123 1.04 -6.01 -24.05
C PHE A 123 2.41 -6.42 -24.56
N ASN A 124 3.48 -5.73 -24.17
CA ASN A 124 4.85 -6.09 -24.56
C ASN A 124 5.23 -7.50 -24.14
N PHE A 125 4.75 -7.95 -22.98
CA PHE A 125 5.00 -9.29 -22.45
C PHE A 125 4.25 -10.37 -23.25
N THR A 126 3.08 -10.06 -23.77
CA THR A 126 2.21 -11.00 -24.50
C THR A 126 2.32 -10.87 -26.02
N TYR A 127 2.99 -9.85 -26.53
CA TYR A 127 3.04 -9.57 -27.95
C TYR A 127 3.73 -10.68 -28.74
N ASP A 128 3.05 -11.17 -29.78
CA ASP A 128 3.55 -12.13 -30.76
C ASP A 128 2.96 -11.80 -32.14
N PRO A 129 3.78 -11.31 -33.08
CA PRO A 129 3.28 -10.91 -34.41
C PRO A 129 2.72 -12.07 -35.24
N THR A 130 3.00 -13.33 -34.84
CA THR A 130 2.52 -14.53 -35.55
C THR A 130 1.21 -15.07 -34.97
N ALA A 131 0.81 -14.63 -33.79
CA ALA A 131 -0.39 -15.07 -33.10
C ALA A 131 -1.64 -14.30 -33.58
N PRO A 132 -2.84 -14.92 -33.56
CA PRO A 132 -4.10 -14.24 -33.82
C PRO A 132 -4.29 -13.05 -32.84
N GLY A 133 -4.54 -11.86 -33.36
CA GLY A 133 -4.67 -10.64 -32.56
C GLY A 133 -3.35 -10.17 -31.91
N ASN A 134 -2.19 -10.68 -32.37
CA ASN A 134 -0.86 -10.35 -31.90
C ASN A 134 -0.63 -10.64 -30.38
N ILE A 135 -1.40 -11.54 -29.79
CA ILE A 135 -1.29 -11.94 -28.39
C ILE A 135 -0.97 -13.43 -28.29
N SER A 136 0.16 -13.74 -27.68
CA SER A 136 0.61 -15.09 -27.43
C SER A 136 -0.16 -15.74 -26.26
N ALA A 137 -0.69 -16.95 -26.47
CA ALA A 137 -1.33 -17.71 -25.42
C ALA A 137 -0.35 -18.05 -24.28
N SER A 138 0.92 -18.36 -24.61
CA SER A 138 1.97 -18.59 -23.60
C SER A 138 2.32 -17.31 -22.81
N GLY A 139 2.31 -16.15 -23.47
CA GLY A 139 2.48 -14.86 -22.79
C GLY A 139 1.34 -14.57 -21.83
N MET A 140 0.11 -14.77 -22.26
CA MET A 140 -1.06 -14.56 -21.41
C MET A 140 -1.06 -15.52 -20.21
N SER A 141 -0.71 -16.80 -20.41
CA SER A 141 -0.58 -17.74 -19.28
C SER A 141 0.50 -17.33 -18.29
N GLY A 142 1.61 -16.74 -18.77
CA GLY A 142 2.65 -16.15 -17.92
C GLY A 142 2.14 -14.98 -17.08
N VAL A 143 1.34 -14.09 -17.67
CA VAL A 143 0.70 -12.96 -16.95
C VAL A 143 -0.25 -13.47 -15.87
N VAL A 144 -1.10 -14.44 -16.20
CA VAL A 144 -2.03 -15.05 -15.23
C VAL A 144 -1.27 -15.74 -14.09
N SER A 145 -0.21 -16.48 -14.42
CA SER A 145 0.65 -17.14 -13.41
C SER A 145 1.36 -16.14 -12.50
N ALA A 146 1.84 -15.03 -13.07
CA ALA A 146 2.44 -13.95 -12.29
C ALA A 146 1.43 -13.29 -11.34
N PHE A 147 0.21 -13.05 -11.81
CA PHE A 147 -0.86 -12.48 -11.00
C PHE A 147 -1.28 -13.42 -9.86
N LEU A 148 -1.52 -14.68 -10.16
CA LEU A 148 -1.90 -15.68 -9.15
C LEU A 148 -0.77 -15.91 -8.14
N GLY A 149 0.48 -15.96 -8.60
CA GLY A 149 1.66 -16.04 -7.74
C GLY A 149 1.78 -14.84 -6.81
N ALA A 150 1.63 -13.62 -7.35
CA ALA A 150 1.64 -12.39 -6.55
C ALA A 150 0.49 -12.39 -5.52
N ALA A 151 -0.72 -12.80 -5.93
CA ALA A 151 -1.88 -12.89 -5.03
C ALA A 151 -1.67 -13.91 -3.90
N ALA A 152 -1.10 -15.07 -4.21
CA ALA A 152 -0.79 -16.09 -3.20
C ALA A 152 0.28 -15.63 -2.21
N ILE A 153 1.37 -15.02 -2.71
CA ILE A 153 2.45 -14.50 -1.87
C ILE A 153 1.95 -13.33 -1.01
N PHE A 154 1.24 -12.38 -1.61
CA PHE A 154 0.63 -11.25 -0.90
C PHE A 154 -0.32 -11.73 0.20
N GLY A 155 -1.24 -12.66 -0.13
CA GLY A 155 -2.17 -13.23 0.84
C GLY A 155 -1.46 -13.95 1.99
N GLY A 156 -0.44 -14.76 1.68
CA GLY A 156 0.38 -15.43 2.70
C GLY A 156 1.13 -14.45 3.60
N ALA A 157 1.75 -13.41 3.01
CA ALA A 157 2.44 -12.35 3.74
C ALA A 157 1.47 -11.54 4.62
N ALA A 158 0.28 -11.21 4.10
CA ALA A 158 -0.76 -10.51 4.83
C ALA A 158 -1.26 -11.32 6.04
N VAL A 159 -1.53 -12.62 5.86
CA VAL A 159 -1.93 -13.52 6.95
C VAL A 159 -0.81 -13.62 8.00
N TYR A 160 0.44 -13.75 7.57
CA TYR A 160 1.58 -13.78 8.49
C TYR A 160 1.71 -12.46 9.27
N GLY A 161 1.68 -11.30 8.59
CA GLY A 161 1.76 -9.99 9.23
C GLY A 161 0.61 -9.74 10.22
N TYR A 162 -0.58 -10.22 9.90
CA TYR A 162 -1.74 -10.15 10.78
C TYR A 162 -1.62 -11.05 12.01
N ALA A 163 -1.16 -12.30 11.83
CA ALA A 163 -1.17 -13.31 12.89
C ALA A 163 0.08 -13.27 13.79
N THR A 164 1.22 -12.78 13.28
CA THR A 164 2.48 -12.81 14.03
C THR A 164 2.42 -11.91 15.26
N LYS A 165 3.02 -12.41 16.34
CA LYS A 165 3.24 -11.67 17.60
C LYS A 165 4.63 -11.00 17.65
N ARG A 166 5.50 -11.31 16.70
CA ARG A 166 6.83 -10.69 16.59
C ARG A 166 6.69 -9.29 16.05
N ASP A 167 7.40 -8.32 16.61
CA ASP A 167 7.47 -6.97 16.09
C ASP A 167 8.32 -6.96 14.80
N LEU A 168 7.69 -6.62 13.69
CA LEU A 168 8.33 -6.55 12.37
C LEU A 168 8.94 -5.15 12.10
N THR A 169 8.85 -4.20 13.00
CA THR A 169 9.31 -2.81 12.80
C THR A 169 10.80 -2.74 12.44
N SER A 170 11.63 -3.52 13.15
CA SER A 170 13.08 -3.57 12.88
C SER A 170 13.38 -4.15 11.50
N ILE A 171 12.63 -5.17 11.08
CA ILE A 171 12.77 -5.80 9.75
C ILE A 171 12.28 -4.85 8.67
N GLY A 172 11.18 -4.11 8.91
CA GLY A 172 10.65 -3.12 7.98
C GLY A 172 11.69 -2.07 7.57
N GLY A 173 12.46 -1.55 8.51
CA GLY A 173 13.56 -0.61 8.23
C GLY A 173 14.62 -1.21 7.30
N ILE A 174 15.03 -2.46 7.54
CA ILE A 174 16.00 -3.18 6.69
C ILE A 174 15.43 -3.40 5.28
N LEU A 175 14.16 -3.77 5.18
CA LEU A 175 13.49 -4.00 3.89
C LEU A 175 13.37 -2.72 3.06
N VAL A 176 13.08 -1.58 3.69
CA VAL A 176 13.08 -0.27 3.00
C VAL A 176 14.47 0.08 2.48
N MET A 177 15.54 -0.17 3.24
CA MET A 177 16.91 0.00 2.75
C MET A 177 17.22 -0.97 1.61
N GLY A 178 16.79 -2.22 1.70
CA GLY A 178 16.88 -3.21 0.63
C GLY A 178 16.15 -2.78 -0.64
N LEU A 179 14.96 -2.19 -0.49
CA LEU A 179 14.20 -1.62 -1.61
C LEU A 179 14.96 -0.48 -2.30
N LEU A 180 15.55 0.45 -1.53
CA LEU A 180 16.38 1.52 -2.11
C LEU A 180 17.58 0.95 -2.85
N GLY A 181 18.25 -0.06 -2.28
CA GLY A 181 19.34 -0.77 -2.97
C GLY A 181 18.89 -1.45 -4.25
N LEU A 182 17.71 -2.09 -4.24
CA LEU A 182 17.13 -2.73 -5.41
C LEU A 182 16.81 -1.71 -6.52
N ILE A 183 16.29 -0.54 -6.17
CA ILE A 183 16.05 0.56 -7.12
C ILE A 183 17.36 0.98 -7.78
N VAL A 184 18.44 1.15 -7.01
CA VAL A 184 19.76 1.49 -7.56
C VAL A 184 20.24 0.41 -8.53
N VAL A 185 20.11 -0.88 -8.15
CA VAL A 185 20.48 -2.00 -9.04
C VAL A 185 19.66 -2.00 -10.32
N MET A 186 18.34 -1.70 -10.25
CA MET A 186 17.48 -1.60 -11.44
C MET A 186 17.90 -0.44 -12.36
N VAL A 187 18.29 0.70 -11.79
CA VAL A 187 18.81 1.84 -12.56
C VAL A 187 20.15 1.47 -13.23
N VAL A 188 21.07 0.85 -12.50
CA VAL A 188 22.34 0.37 -13.07
C VAL A 188 22.09 -0.66 -14.18
N GLN A 189 21.16 -1.59 -13.98
CA GLN A 189 20.80 -2.58 -14.99
C GLN A 189 20.33 -1.92 -16.29
N LEU A 190 19.53 -0.86 -16.22
CA LEU A 190 19.00 -0.15 -17.38
C LEU A 190 20.13 0.36 -18.31
N PHE A 191 21.26 0.79 -17.72
CA PHE A 191 22.37 1.36 -18.46
C PHE A 191 23.44 0.34 -18.91
N PHE A 192 23.63 -0.74 -18.15
CA PHE A 192 24.77 -1.65 -18.34
C PHE A 192 24.38 -3.10 -18.65
N PHE A 193 23.21 -3.56 -18.26
CA PHE A 193 22.80 -4.97 -18.30
C PHE A 193 21.35 -5.18 -18.77
N ALA A 194 20.83 -4.31 -19.63
CA ALA A 194 19.43 -4.27 -20.03
C ALA A 194 18.89 -5.63 -20.54
N GLU A 195 19.71 -6.42 -21.24
CA GLU A 195 19.31 -7.69 -21.86
C GLU A 195 19.70 -8.94 -21.06
N SER A 196 20.27 -8.80 -19.86
CA SER A 196 20.69 -9.94 -19.06
C SER A 196 19.52 -10.68 -18.43
N SER A 197 19.18 -11.87 -18.96
CA SER A 197 18.13 -12.73 -18.42
C SER A 197 18.39 -13.15 -16.96
N MET A 198 19.66 -13.46 -16.62
CA MET A 198 20.06 -13.82 -15.26
C MET A 198 19.86 -12.64 -14.29
N MET A 199 20.21 -11.41 -14.71
CA MET A 199 20.00 -10.22 -13.90
C MET A 199 18.50 -9.94 -13.70
N ASN A 200 17.70 -10.11 -14.74
CA ASN A 200 16.25 -10.00 -14.67
C ASN A 200 15.65 -10.98 -13.65
N LEU A 201 16.06 -12.23 -13.68
CA LEU A 201 15.62 -13.25 -12.73
C LEU A 201 16.05 -12.91 -11.29
N ALA A 202 17.32 -12.53 -11.11
CA ALA A 202 17.86 -12.19 -9.78
C ALA A 202 17.11 -11.00 -9.15
N ILE A 203 16.91 -9.91 -9.91
CA ILE A 203 16.14 -8.74 -9.46
C ILE A 203 14.68 -9.14 -9.17
N GLY A 204 14.08 -9.99 -10.01
CA GLY A 204 12.74 -10.50 -9.79
C GLY A 204 12.61 -11.22 -8.45
N VAL A 205 13.50 -12.19 -8.18
CA VAL A 205 13.49 -12.97 -6.93
C VAL A 205 13.74 -12.09 -5.71
N ILE A 206 14.75 -11.21 -5.77
CA ILE A 206 15.07 -10.29 -4.66
C ILE A 206 13.89 -9.34 -4.41
N GLY A 207 13.28 -8.82 -5.48
CA GLY A 207 12.11 -7.94 -5.36
C GLY A 207 10.92 -8.64 -4.70
N VAL A 208 10.61 -9.88 -5.11
CA VAL A 208 9.55 -10.68 -4.47
C VAL A 208 9.82 -10.87 -2.98
N LEU A 209 11.06 -11.20 -2.59
CA LEU A 209 11.41 -11.38 -1.17
C LEU A 209 11.25 -10.08 -0.36
N ILE A 210 11.72 -8.96 -0.90
CA ILE A 210 11.60 -7.64 -0.25
C ILE A 210 10.12 -7.27 -0.07
N PHE A 211 9.31 -7.35 -1.15
CA PHE A 211 7.90 -6.96 -1.08
C PHE A 211 7.03 -7.93 -0.29
N THR A 212 7.40 -9.22 -0.21
CA THR A 212 6.77 -10.17 0.71
C THR A 212 6.94 -9.71 2.17
N GLY A 213 8.15 -9.31 2.52
CA GLY A 213 8.44 -8.80 3.86
C GLY A 213 7.77 -7.46 4.14
N LEU A 214 7.78 -6.52 3.17
CA LEU A 214 7.11 -5.22 3.28
C LEU A 214 5.61 -5.39 3.47
N THR A 215 4.95 -6.26 2.69
CA THR A 215 3.52 -6.58 2.84
C THR A 215 3.20 -7.07 4.26
N ALA A 216 4.01 -7.99 4.79
CA ALA A 216 3.80 -8.49 6.15
C ALA A 216 3.96 -7.38 7.21
N TRP A 217 4.98 -6.53 7.06
CA TRP A 217 5.20 -5.39 7.93
C TRP A 217 4.10 -4.35 7.83
N ASP A 218 3.66 -3.99 6.61
CA ASP A 218 2.60 -3.01 6.40
C ASP A 218 1.27 -3.48 6.96
N VAL A 219 0.89 -4.76 6.75
CA VAL A 219 -0.31 -5.33 7.37
C VAL A 219 -0.23 -5.29 8.89
N GLN A 220 0.92 -5.64 9.49
CA GLN A 220 1.09 -5.55 10.94
C GLN A 220 0.97 -4.10 11.42
N ARG A 221 1.60 -3.15 10.73
CA ARG A 221 1.54 -1.72 11.03
C ARG A 221 0.12 -1.18 10.96
N LEU A 222 -0.63 -1.56 9.92
CA LEU A 222 -2.03 -1.19 9.76
C LEU A 222 -2.91 -1.80 10.84
N LYS A 223 -2.73 -3.09 11.16
CA LYS A 223 -3.43 -3.77 12.25
C LYS A 223 -3.23 -3.05 13.60
N ASN A 224 -2.01 -2.62 13.87
CA ASN A 224 -1.65 -1.95 15.13
C ASN A 224 -2.07 -0.46 15.14
N GLY A 225 -2.71 0.05 14.09
CA GLY A 225 -3.16 1.44 14.02
C GLY A 225 -2.01 2.46 14.00
N ALA A 226 -0.81 2.06 13.56
CA ALA A 226 0.42 2.86 13.63
C ALA A 226 0.46 4.02 12.60
N MET A 227 -0.59 4.82 12.54
CA MET A 227 -0.65 6.06 11.75
C MET A 227 -1.06 7.24 12.65
N PRO A 228 -0.14 7.76 13.48
CA PRO A 228 -0.44 8.86 14.37
C PRO A 228 -0.78 10.14 13.57
N ASN A 229 -1.69 10.94 14.10
CA ASN A 229 -2.08 12.25 13.54
C ASN A 229 -2.77 12.21 12.16
N ILE A 230 -3.37 11.11 11.79
CA ILE A 230 -4.22 10.98 10.58
C ILE A 230 -5.61 10.54 11.04
N ASN A 231 -6.67 11.14 10.49
CA ASN A 231 -8.02 10.68 10.78
C ASN A 231 -8.25 9.25 10.23
N LYS A 232 -9.22 8.52 10.79
CA LYS A 232 -9.48 7.10 10.48
C LYS A 232 -9.68 6.86 8.98
N ASP A 233 -10.46 7.70 8.32
CA ASP A 233 -10.84 7.48 6.92
C ASP A 233 -9.66 7.77 5.99
N SER A 234 -8.90 8.85 6.22
CA SER A 234 -7.67 9.14 5.46
C SER A 234 -6.59 8.09 5.71
N ALA A 235 -6.50 7.56 6.95
CA ALA A 235 -5.60 6.47 7.27
C ALA A 235 -5.97 5.18 6.54
N THR A 236 -7.29 4.90 6.36
CA THR A 236 -7.79 3.76 5.57
C THR A 236 -7.36 3.87 4.10
N VAL A 237 -7.48 5.07 3.50
CA VAL A 237 -7.03 5.31 2.12
C VAL A 237 -5.50 5.17 2.00
N MET A 238 -4.76 5.70 2.98
CA MET A 238 -3.30 5.54 3.02
C MET A 238 -2.88 4.07 3.11
N GLY A 239 -3.57 3.30 3.97
CA GLY A 239 -3.36 1.85 4.07
C GLY A 239 -3.68 1.12 2.77
N ALA A 240 -4.76 1.51 2.08
CA ALA A 240 -5.11 0.97 0.78
C ALA A 240 -4.01 1.24 -0.26
N LEU A 241 -3.47 2.47 -0.30
CA LEU A 241 -2.38 2.83 -1.20
C LEU A 241 -1.11 2.00 -0.92
N MET A 242 -0.72 1.83 0.35
CA MET A 242 0.46 1.03 0.72
C MET A 242 0.30 -0.43 0.27
N LEU A 243 -0.80 -1.07 0.65
CA LEU A 243 -1.09 -2.46 0.26
C LEU A 243 -1.22 -2.63 -1.26
N TYR A 244 -1.79 -1.63 -1.95
CA TYR A 244 -1.89 -1.62 -3.40
C TYR A 244 -0.49 -1.57 -4.05
N LEU A 245 0.41 -0.71 -3.57
CA LEU A 245 1.78 -0.62 -4.06
C LEU A 245 2.54 -1.93 -3.84
N ASP A 246 2.40 -2.56 -2.69
CA ASP A 246 3.00 -3.86 -2.40
C ASP A 246 2.53 -4.92 -3.39
N PHE A 247 1.21 -5.01 -3.61
CA PHE A 247 0.62 -5.98 -4.52
C PHE A 247 1.08 -5.78 -5.97
N ILE A 248 1.04 -4.55 -6.47
CA ILE A 248 1.46 -4.24 -7.84
C ILE A 248 2.95 -4.51 -8.04
N ASN A 249 3.79 -4.18 -7.06
CA ASN A 249 5.21 -4.48 -7.16
C ASN A 249 5.48 -5.99 -7.11
N LEU A 250 4.80 -6.75 -6.24
CA LEU A 250 4.87 -8.21 -6.27
C LEU A 250 4.47 -8.77 -7.65
N PHE A 251 3.39 -8.27 -8.23
CA PHE A 251 2.96 -8.68 -9.57
C PHE A 251 4.03 -8.38 -10.64
N LEU A 252 4.60 -7.17 -10.63
CA LEU A 252 5.65 -6.78 -11.58
C LEU A 252 6.92 -7.63 -11.44
N PHE A 253 7.36 -7.93 -10.22
CA PHE A 253 8.51 -8.80 -10.00
C PHE A 253 8.21 -10.27 -10.36
N MET A 254 7.01 -10.76 -10.10
CA MET A 254 6.57 -12.08 -10.56
C MET A 254 6.53 -12.12 -12.10
N LEU A 255 6.00 -11.09 -12.74
CA LEU A 255 5.98 -10.98 -14.20
C LEU A 255 7.42 -11.00 -14.77
N ARG A 256 8.36 -10.35 -14.08
CA ARG A 256 9.78 -10.36 -14.46
C ARG A 256 10.41 -11.76 -14.35
N ILE A 257 10.06 -12.54 -13.32
CA ILE A 257 10.50 -13.94 -13.16
C ILE A 257 9.98 -14.80 -14.30
N PHE A 258 8.70 -14.71 -14.63
CA PHE A 258 8.09 -15.46 -15.73
C PHE A 258 8.52 -14.98 -17.12
N GLY A 259 8.99 -13.74 -17.25
CA GLY A 259 9.49 -13.16 -18.51
C GLY A 259 10.93 -13.52 -18.85
N GLY A 260 11.75 -13.78 -17.86
CA GLY A 260 13.18 -14.11 -18.04
C GLY A 260 13.44 -15.49 -18.67
N SER A 261 12.41 -16.27 -18.95
CA SER A 261 12.51 -17.61 -19.55
C SER A 261 12.25 -17.64 -21.08
N ARG A 262 12.27 -16.46 -21.74
CA ARG A 262 12.08 -16.37 -23.20
C ARG A 262 13.32 -15.83 -23.89
#